data_eed742521b4d2d962333f8b2d87f6fc0
#
_entry.id   eed742521b4d2d962333f8b2d87f6fc0
#
_cell.length_a   1.000
_cell.length_b   1.000
_cell.length_c   1.000
_cell.angle_alpha   90.00
_cell.angle_beta   90.00
_cell.angle_gamma   90.00
#
_symmetry.space_group_name_H-M   'P 1'
#
loop_
_entity.id
_entity.type
_entity.pdbx_description
1 polymer ?
#
loop_
_entity_poly.entity_id
_entity_poly.type
_entity_poly.pdbx_seq_one_letter_code
_entity_poly.pdbx_strand_id
1 'polypeptide(L)'
;YSKLHIQKKLINKKKNNKIFKIIFPFSLGLISSFSLPPYNFFLINFITLPLLFSLIVNNKKNINLFFIGWLFGFGYFLSSLYWIANSLTFDENLKIFIPIGLILVPTFLAIFYGLLTLLIGFFKIKYNFSSIIIFAIIFSIVEFVRGYVLGGFPWNLIAYSWSSFTSFIQIISFVGTYSFNLLSITLFLLPTIFLFKITFKKK
;
A
#
# COMPACT_ATOMS: atom_id res chain seq x y z
N TYR A 1 2.34 -39.59 23.66
CA TYR A 1 1.92 -38.24 24.09
C TYR A 1 2.78 -37.11 23.45
N SER A 2 4.09 -37.30 23.23
CA SER A 2 4.99 -36.26 22.70
C SER A 2 4.74 -35.87 21.24
N LYS A 3 4.45 -36.83 20.35
CA LYS A 3 4.21 -36.59 18.90
C LYS A 3 2.96 -35.72 18.66
N LEU A 4 1.88 -35.93 19.41
CA LEU A 4 0.63 -35.17 19.28
C LEU A 4 0.81 -33.71 19.71
N HIS A 5 1.62 -33.48 20.74
CA HIS A 5 1.94 -32.13 21.24
C HIS A 5 2.80 -31.35 20.24
N ILE A 6 3.79 -32.00 19.62
CA ILE A 6 4.61 -31.42 18.57
C ILE A 6 3.79 -31.08 17.32
N GLN A 7 2.90 -31.99 16.89
CA GLN A 7 1.99 -31.71 15.76
C GLN A 7 1.07 -30.51 16.03
N LYS A 8 0.44 -30.43 17.21
CA LYS A 8 -0.39 -29.27 17.59
C LYS A 8 0.41 -27.96 17.59
N LYS A 9 1.66 -27.97 18.09
CA LYS A 9 2.55 -26.79 18.09
C LYS A 9 2.94 -26.35 16.67
N LEU A 10 3.19 -27.29 15.76
CA LEU A 10 3.49 -27.02 14.35
C LEU A 10 2.27 -26.50 13.59
N ILE A 11 1.08 -27.05 13.87
CA ILE A 11 -0.18 -26.57 13.25
C ILE A 11 -0.50 -25.15 13.72
N ASN A 12 -0.36 -24.86 15.02
CA ASN A 12 -0.56 -23.52 15.56
C ASN A 12 0.46 -22.51 15.02
N LYS A 13 1.73 -22.88 14.90
CA LYS A 13 2.76 -22.03 14.30
C LYS A 13 2.47 -21.75 12.83
N LYS A 14 1.97 -22.74 12.06
CA LYS A 14 1.60 -22.58 10.65
C LYS A 14 0.33 -21.72 10.49
N LYS A 15 -0.63 -21.83 11.41
CA LYS A 15 -1.85 -21.02 11.46
C LYS A 15 -1.54 -19.56 11.78
N ASN A 16 -0.71 -19.31 12.81
CA ASN A 16 -0.29 -17.96 13.20
C ASN A 16 0.48 -17.27 12.06
N ASN A 17 1.34 -17.99 11.33
CA ASN A 17 2.03 -17.43 10.17
C ASN A 17 1.08 -17.07 9.01
N LYS A 18 -0.05 -17.78 8.84
CA LYS A 18 -1.04 -17.42 7.82
C LYS A 18 -1.81 -16.16 8.21
N ILE A 19 -2.27 -16.06 9.44
CA ILE A 19 -2.99 -14.89 9.97
C ILE A 19 -2.10 -13.65 9.87
N PHE A 20 -0.85 -13.74 10.27
CA PHE A 20 0.11 -12.63 10.18
C PHE A 20 0.30 -12.14 8.74
N LYS A 21 0.35 -13.06 7.76
CA LYS A 21 0.47 -12.71 6.33
C LYS A 21 -0.72 -11.94 5.78
N ILE A 22 -1.88 -12.04 6.39
CA ILE A 22 -3.09 -11.29 6.00
C ILE A 22 -3.16 -9.98 6.77
N ILE A 23 -3.06 -10.04 8.10
CA ILE A 23 -3.24 -8.86 8.95
C ILE A 23 -2.15 -7.83 8.71
N PHE A 24 -0.89 -8.26 8.56
CA PHE A 24 0.23 -7.34 8.48
C PHE A 24 0.19 -6.40 7.28
N PRO A 25 0.00 -6.88 5.99
CA PRO A 25 -0.14 -5.96 4.86
C PRO A 25 -1.37 -5.06 4.98
N PHE A 26 -2.50 -5.60 5.45
CA PHE A 26 -3.72 -4.83 5.67
C PHE A 26 -3.50 -3.69 6.67
N SER A 27 -2.90 -3.98 7.83
CA SER A 27 -2.57 -2.97 8.84
C SER A 27 -1.60 -1.92 8.34
N LEU A 28 -0.61 -2.30 7.51
CA LEU A 28 0.30 -1.34 6.89
C LEU A 28 -0.44 -0.35 5.99
N GLY A 29 -1.39 -0.82 5.18
CA GLY A 29 -2.21 0.03 4.35
C GLY A 29 -3.09 0.97 5.18
N LEU A 30 -3.77 0.42 6.18
CA LEU A 30 -4.61 1.18 7.10
C LEU A 30 -3.80 2.28 7.81
N ILE A 31 -2.61 1.96 8.32
CA ILE A 31 -1.73 2.93 8.98
C ILE A 31 -1.22 3.96 7.97
N SER A 32 -0.87 3.56 6.74
CA SER A 32 -0.39 4.46 5.69
C SER A 32 -1.42 5.54 5.33
N SER A 33 -2.71 5.23 5.41
CA SER A 33 -3.78 6.19 5.10
C SER A 33 -3.82 7.38 6.06
N PHE A 34 -3.33 7.24 7.30
CA PHE A 34 -3.21 8.36 8.24
C PHE A 34 -2.18 9.41 7.82
N SER A 35 -1.39 9.14 6.79
CA SER A 35 -0.54 10.17 6.18
C SER A 35 -1.33 11.22 5.40
N LEU A 36 -2.57 10.91 5.01
CA LEU A 36 -3.46 11.79 4.25
C LEU A 36 -4.25 12.74 5.16
N PRO A 37 -4.82 13.83 4.60
CA PRO A 37 -5.81 14.62 5.31
C PRO A 37 -7.00 13.75 5.81
N PRO A 38 -7.58 14.07 6.96
CA PRO A 38 -7.29 15.22 7.83
C PRO A 38 -6.13 15.00 8.81
N TYR A 39 -5.57 13.79 8.91
CA TYR A 39 -4.56 13.44 9.93
C TYR A 39 -3.17 14.00 9.61
N ASN A 40 -2.74 13.94 8.34
CA ASN A 40 -1.48 14.50 7.83
C ASN A 40 -0.20 13.97 8.51
N PHE A 41 -0.20 12.73 9.02
CA PHE A 41 0.97 12.10 9.63
C PHE A 41 1.92 11.54 8.56
N PHE A 42 2.45 12.41 7.68
CA PHE A 42 3.27 12.01 6.52
C PHE A 42 4.47 11.11 6.88
N LEU A 43 5.05 11.26 8.09
CA LEU A 43 6.17 10.45 8.56
C LEU A 43 5.86 8.95 8.60
N ILE A 44 4.60 8.58 8.69
CA ILE A 44 4.16 7.18 8.69
C ILE A 44 4.61 6.47 7.40
N ASN A 45 4.63 7.17 6.27
CA ASN A 45 5.01 6.58 4.99
C ASN A 45 6.50 6.20 4.92
N PHE A 46 7.37 6.84 5.71
CA PHE A 46 8.77 6.41 5.88
C PHE A 46 8.91 5.05 6.58
N ILE A 47 7.84 4.53 7.15
CA ILE A 47 7.81 3.21 7.82
C ILE A 47 7.00 2.23 6.96
N THR A 48 5.79 2.60 6.55
CA THR A 48 4.85 1.68 5.89
C THR A 48 5.32 1.26 4.50
N LEU A 49 5.82 2.20 3.68
CA LEU A 49 6.31 1.88 2.33
C LEU A 49 7.60 1.05 2.35
N PRO A 50 8.64 1.32 3.18
CA PRO A 50 9.77 0.42 3.36
C PRO A 50 9.39 -0.98 3.82
N LEU A 51 8.40 -1.12 4.70
CA LEU A 51 7.91 -2.42 5.13
C LEU A 51 7.18 -3.16 4.00
N LEU A 52 6.35 -2.46 3.21
CA LEU A 52 5.72 -3.02 2.01
C LEU A 52 6.78 -3.48 1.00
N PHE A 53 7.80 -2.65 0.73
CA PHE A 53 8.94 -3.01 -0.12
C PHE A 53 9.61 -4.30 0.38
N SER A 54 9.87 -4.39 1.68
CA SER A 54 10.49 -5.58 2.29
C SER A 54 9.63 -6.83 2.16
N LEU A 55 8.29 -6.69 2.27
CA LEU A 55 7.37 -7.81 2.03
C LEU A 55 7.47 -8.33 0.61
N ILE A 56 7.59 -7.44 -0.38
CA ILE A 56 7.71 -7.83 -1.80
C ILE A 56 9.05 -8.51 -2.05
N VAL A 57 10.18 -7.93 -1.60
CA VAL A 57 11.51 -8.50 -1.78
C VAL A 57 11.62 -9.91 -1.20
N ASN A 58 10.96 -10.16 -0.06
CA ASN A 58 11.02 -11.44 0.64
C ASN A 58 10.02 -12.48 0.10
N ASN A 59 9.14 -12.12 -0.84
CA ASN A 59 8.18 -13.04 -1.45
C ASN A 59 8.56 -13.34 -2.90
N LYS A 60 8.49 -14.64 -3.26
CA LYS A 60 8.86 -15.13 -4.60
C LYS A 60 7.67 -15.63 -5.42
N LYS A 61 6.49 -15.80 -4.80
CA LYS A 61 5.31 -16.34 -5.46
C LYS A 61 4.41 -15.20 -5.92
N ASN A 62 4.12 -15.13 -7.21
CA ASN A 62 3.32 -14.08 -7.82
C ASN A 62 1.95 -13.90 -7.15
N ILE A 63 1.26 -14.99 -6.86
CA ILE A 63 -0.05 -14.92 -6.21
C ILE A 63 0.04 -14.28 -4.81
N ASN A 64 1.10 -14.58 -4.04
CA ASN A 64 1.30 -13.95 -2.74
C ASN A 64 1.59 -12.45 -2.88
N LEU A 65 2.32 -12.05 -3.93
CA LEU A 65 2.62 -10.65 -4.22
C LEU A 65 1.33 -9.89 -4.50
N PHE A 66 0.46 -10.42 -5.37
CA PHE A 66 -0.84 -9.82 -5.63
C PHE A 66 -1.63 -9.60 -4.33
N PHE A 67 -1.75 -10.63 -3.49
CA PHE A 67 -2.50 -10.52 -2.24
C PHE A 67 -1.86 -9.57 -1.23
N ILE A 68 -0.53 -9.44 -1.19
CA ILE A 68 0.15 -8.44 -0.34
C ILE A 68 -0.28 -7.03 -0.75
N GLY A 69 -0.22 -6.71 -2.04
CA GLY A 69 -0.63 -5.40 -2.55
C GLY A 69 -2.12 -5.17 -2.39
N TRP A 70 -2.95 -6.17 -2.70
CA TRP A 70 -4.39 -6.07 -2.55
C TRP A 70 -4.81 -5.81 -1.10
N LEU A 71 -4.23 -6.52 -0.12
CA LEU A 71 -4.50 -6.31 1.30
C LEU A 71 -4.02 -4.94 1.78
N PHE A 72 -2.83 -4.51 1.33
CA PHE A 72 -2.34 -3.16 1.62
C PHE A 72 -3.28 -2.11 1.04
N GLY A 73 -3.63 -2.22 -0.25
CA GLY A 73 -4.56 -1.31 -0.91
C GLY A 73 -5.94 -1.31 -0.25
N PHE A 74 -6.46 -2.48 0.13
CA PHE A 74 -7.76 -2.58 0.79
C PHE A 74 -7.75 -1.86 2.14
N GLY A 75 -6.73 -2.05 2.99
CA GLY A 75 -6.60 -1.31 4.23
C GLY A 75 -6.46 0.20 4.02
N TYR A 76 -5.66 0.60 3.03
CA TYR A 76 -5.43 1.99 2.67
C TYR A 76 -6.71 2.71 2.22
N PHE A 77 -7.45 2.12 1.27
CA PHE A 77 -8.66 2.71 0.73
C PHE A 77 -9.84 2.60 1.70
N LEU A 78 -9.96 1.52 2.45
CA LEU A 78 -11.02 1.36 3.44
C LEU A 78 -10.97 2.48 4.49
N SER A 79 -9.77 2.82 4.97
CA SER A 79 -9.59 3.88 5.96
C SER A 79 -9.64 5.28 5.37
N SER A 80 -9.17 5.48 4.13
CA SER A 80 -9.10 6.82 3.54
C SER A 80 -10.34 7.24 2.77
N LEU A 81 -11.25 6.31 2.43
CA LEU A 81 -12.42 6.56 1.61
C LEU A 81 -13.77 6.37 2.32
N TYR A 82 -13.77 6.16 3.65
CA TYR A 82 -15.02 5.97 4.41
C TYR A 82 -16.02 7.12 4.21
N TRP A 83 -15.54 8.33 3.96
CA TRP A 83 -16.35 9.50 3.74
C TRP A 83 -17.19 9.43 2.45
N ILE A 84 -16.82 8.60 1.46
CA ILE A 84 -17.60 8.42 0.22
C ILE A 84 -19.00 7.89 0.53
N ALA A 85 -19.13 7.08 1.58
CA ALA A 85 -20.42 6.57 2.01
C ALA A 85 -21.39 7.69 2.44
N ASN A 86 -20.88 8.87 2.83
CA ASN A 86 -21.73 10.02 3.18
C ASN A 86 -22.52 10.51 1.95
N SER A 87 -22.02 10.30 0.72
CA SER A 87 -22.80 10.67 -0.48
C SER A 87 -24.11 9.89 -0.61
N LEU A 88 -24.15 8.66 -0.08
CA LEU A 88 -25.34 7.81 -0.08
C LEU A 88 -26.36 8.19 1.01
N THR A 89 -26.02 9.10 1.92
CA THR A 89 -26.94 9.54 2.97
C THR A 89 -27.91 10.62 2.52
N PHE A 90 -27.66 11.24 1.35
CA PHE A 90 -28.51 12.32 0.82
C PHE A 90 -29.86 11.81 0.28
N ASP A 91 -29.96 10.52 -0.07
CA ASP A 91 -31.20 9.87 -0.50
C ASP A 91 -31.53 8.71 0.44
N GLU A 92 -32.73 8.71 1.00
CA GLU A 92 -33.23 7.66 1.94
C GLU A 92 -33.15 6.26 1.31
N ASN A 93 -33.46 6.15 0.00
CA ASN A 93 -33.46 4.88 -0.71
C ASN A 93 -32.03 4.31 -0.92
N LEU A 94 -31.01 5.18 -0.92
CA LEU A 94 -29.62 4.80 -1.13
C LEU A 94 -28.90 4.40 0.16
N LYS A 95 -29.46 4.71 1.33
CA LYS A 95 -28.82 4.37 2.63
C LYS A 95 -28.56 2.87 2.80
N ILE A 96 -29.42 2.00 2.24
CA ILE A 96 -29.24 0.55 2.30
C ILE A 96 -27.94 0.08 1.60
N PHE A 97 -27.42 0.88 0.67
CA PHE A 97 -26.18 0.56 -0.07
C PHE A 97 -24.91 1.05 0.63
N ILE A 98 -25.00 1.79 1.75
CA ILE A 98 -23.83 2.29 2.49
C ILE A 98 -22.84 1.18 2.85
N PRO A 99 -23.23 0.05 3.46
CA PRO A 99 -22.29 -1.02 3.79
C PRO A 99 -21.61 -1.62 2.56
N ILE A 100 -22.37 -1.71 1.46
CA ILE A 100 -21.86 -2.23 0.18
C ILE A 100 -20.83 -1.27 -0.39
N GLY A 101 -21.11 0.03 -0.44
CA GLY A 101 -20.19 1.06 -0.94
C GLY A 101 -18.89 1.12 -0.13
N LEU A 102 -18.98 1.03 1.19
CA LEU A 102 -17.84 1.03 2.10
C LEU A 102 -16.86 -0.12 1.86
N ILE A 103 -17.34 -1.26 1.38
CA ILE A 103 -16.50 -2.44 1.14
C ILE A 103 -16.15 -2.59 -0.34
N LEU A 104 -17.11 -2.38 -1.24
CA LEU A 104 -16.94 -2.63 -2.67
C LEU A 104 -15.92 -1.67 -3.30
N VAL A 105 -16.01 -0.37 -3.01
CA VAL A 105 -15.12 0.63 -3.58
C VAL A 105 -13.65 0.38 -3.17
N PRO A 106 -13.31 0.24 -1.87
CA PRO A 106 -11.95 -0.12 -1.47
C PRO A 106 -11.48 -1.45 -2.03
N THR A 107 -12.35 -2.46 -2.09
CA THR A 107 -12.03 -3.78 -2.66
C THR A 107 -11.62 -3.68 -4.12
N PHE A 108 -12.39 -2.92 -4.91
CA PHE A 108 -12.12 -2.69 -6.32
C PHE A 108 -10.81 -1.90 -6.53
N LEU A 109 -10.63 -0.78 -5.81
CA LEU A 109 -9.42 0.03 -5.93
C LEU A 109 -8.17 -0.71 -5.46
N ALA A 110 -8.31 -1.62 -4.51
CA ALA A 110 -7.21 -2.47 -4.05
C ALA A 110 -6.64 -3.38 -5.14
N ILE A 111 -7.43 -3.68 -6.21
CA ILE A 111 -6.95 -4.48 -7.35
C ILE A 111 -5.74 -3.79 -8.00
N PHE A 112 -5.75 -2.46 -8.14
CA PHE A 112 -4.63 -1.72 -8.68
C PHE A 112 -3.35 -1.92 -7.86
N TYR A 113 -3.45 -1.94 -6.53
CA TYR A 113 -2.31 -2.19 -5.64
C TYR A 113 -1.87 -3.66 -5.66
N GLY A 114 -2.80 -4.58 -5.87
CA GLY A 114 -2.48 -5.99 -6.15
C GLY A 114 -1.68 -6.15 -7.45
N LEU A 115 -2.12 -5.50 -8.53
CA LEU A 115 -1.41 -5.47 -9.81
C LEU A 115 -0.05 -4.78 -9.69
N LEU A 116 0.04 -3.67 -8.96
CA LEU A 116 1.28 -2.97 -8.67
C LEU A 116 2.33 -3.90 -8.08
N THR A 117 2.01 -4.59 -6.99
CA THR A 117 2.98 -5.48 -6.32
C THR A 117 3.31 -6.72 -7.15
N LEU A 118 2.37 -7.20 -7.95
CA LEU A 118 2.60 -8.25 -8.93
C LEU A 118 3.59 -7.81 -10.00
N LEU A 119 3.39 -6.61 -10.60
CA LEU A 119 4.28 -6.04 -11.60
C LEU A 119 5.70 -5.82 -11.05
N ILE A 120 5.81 -5.25 -9.84
CA ILE A 120 7.11 -5.10 -9.16
C ILE A 120 7.80 -6.46 -9.00
N GLY A 121 7.03 -7.52 -8.70
CA GLY A 121 7.55 -8.87 -8.54
C GLY A 121 8.21 -9.44 -9.80
N PHE A 122 7.73 -9.09 -11.00
CA PHE A 122 8.37 -9.51 -12.26
C PHE A 122 9.80 -8.98 -12.41
N PHE A 123 10.10 -7.81 -11.87
CA PHE A 123 11.45 -7.23 -11.87
C PHE A 123 12.38 -7.85 -10.83
N LYS A 124 11.88 -8.81 -10.02
CA LYS A 124 12.69 -9.53 -9.00
C LYS A 124 13.53 -8.57 -8.16
N ILE A 125 12.88 -7.50 -7.67
CA ILE A 125 13.55 -6.44 -6.91
C ILE A 125 14.33 -7.00 -5.72
N LYS A 126 15.43 -6.30 -5.38
CA LYS A 126 16.35 -6.64 -4.29
C LYS A 126 16.55 -5.43 -3.39
N TYR A 127 17.28 -5.60 -2.31
CA TYR A 127 17.71 -4.49 -1.45
C TYR A 127 18.83 -3.69 -2.13
N ASN A 128 18.49 -2.85 -3.12
CA ASN A 128 19.40 -1.91 -3.79
C ASN A 128 18.65 -0.68 -4.29
N PHE A 129 19.39 0.37 -4.62
CA PHE A 129 18.82 1.66 -5.03
C PHE A 129 18.00 1.55 -6.32
N SER A 130 18.47 0.80 -7.31
CA SER A 130 17.74 0.60 -8.57
C SER A 130 16.35 0.01 -8.32
N SER A 131 16.21 -0.90 -7.35
CA SER A 131 14.90 -1.48 -6.99
C SER A 131 13.98 -0.47 -6.31
N ILE A 132 14.50 0.52 -5.58
CA ILE A 132 13.70 1.63 -5.04
C ILE A 132 13.12 2.44 -6.19
N ILE A 133 13.93 2.78 -7.19
CA ILE A 133 13.49 3.54 -8.36
C ILE A 133 12.44 2.75 -9.17
N ILE A 134 12.70 1.46 -9.45
CA ILE A 134 11.74 0.59 -10.14
C ILE A 134 10.40 0.54 -9.39
N PHE A 135 10.44 0.38 -8.07
CA PHE A 135 9.23 0.37 -7.24
C PHE A 135 8.47 1.70 -7.39
N ALA A 136 9.15 2.84 -7.24
CA ALA A 136 8.54 4.16 -7.32
C ALA A 136 7.93 4.43 -8.70
N ILE A 137 8.62 4.06 -9.79
CA ILE A 137 8.14 4.19 -11.16
C ILE A 137 6.87 3.37 -11.37
N ILE A 138 6.88 2.07 -11.04
CA ILE A 138 5.73 1.19 -11.22
C ILE A 138 4.56 1.66 -10.37
N PHE A 139 4.82 2.09 -9.14
CA PHE A 139 3.78 2.63 -8.24
C PHE A 139 3.11 3.84 -8.88
N SER A 140 3.89 4.82 -9.35
CA SER A 140 3.36 6.04 -9.95
C SER A 140 2.63 5.79 -11.27
N ILE A 141 3.10 4.84 -12.09
CA ILE A 141 2.41 4.42 -13.32
C ILE A 141 1.05 3.79 -12.99
N VAL A 142 0.98 2.91 -12.00
CA VAL A 142 -0.29 2.26 -11.63
C VAL A 142 -1.27 3.28 -11.05
N GLU A 143 -0.80 4.25 -10.26
CA GLU A 143 -1.67 5.33 -9.76
C GLU A 143 -2.12 6.27 -10.90
N PHE A 144 -1.26 6.55 -11.87
CA PHE A 144 -1.63 7.26 -13.09
C PHE A 144 -2.75 6.52 -13.85
N VAL A 145 -2.56 5.23 -14.12
CA VAL A 145 -3.58 4.40 -14.79
C VAL A 145 -4.89 4.40 -14.01
N ARG A 146 -4.84 4.23 -12.68
CA ARG A 146 -6.01 4.30 -11.81
C ARG A 146 -6.73 5.65 -11.89
N GLY A 147 -5.99 6.72 -12.12
CA GLY A 147 -6.55 8.08 -12.28
C GLY A 147 -7.31 8.30 -13.59
N TYR A 148 -7.19 7.40 -14.59
CA TYR A 148 -7.82 7.56 -15.90
C TYR A 148 -8.74 6.42 -16.30
N VAL A 149 -8.51 5.20 -15.82
CA VAL A 149 -9.29 4.02 -16.19
C VAL A 149 -10.66 4.05 -15.50
N LEU A 150 -11.72 3.63 -16.20
CA LEU A 150 -13.09 3.49 -15.70
C LEU A 150 -13.67 4.79 -15.11
N GLY A 151 -13.47 5.90 -15.80
CA GLY A 151 -13.92 7.22 -15.33
C GLY A 151 -12.92 7.92 -14.41
N GLY A 152 -11.86 7.22 -14.02
CA GLY A 152 -10.75 7.73 -13.22
C GLY A 152 -11.06 7.89 -11.72
N PHE A 153 -10.07 7.55 -10.90
CA PHE A 153 -10.11 7.81 -9.47
C PHE A 153 -8.76 8.39 -9.02
N PRO A 154 -8.49 9.70 -9.24
CA PRO A 154 -7.19 10.32 -8.95
C PRO A 154 -6.97 10.67 -7.48
N TRP A 155 -7.91 10.31 -6.61
CA TRP A 155 -7.86 10.63 -5.18
C TRP A 155 -6.86 9.73 -4.44
N ASN A 156 -6.44 10.18 -3.27
CA ASN A 156 -5.62 9.40 -2.34
C ASN A 156 -4.27 8.96 -2.93
N LEU A 157 -3.60 9.85 -3.68
CA LEU A 157 -2.21 9.64 -4.07
C LEU A 157 -1.30 9.78 -2.85
N ILE A 158 -0.20 9.02 -2.81
CA ILE A 158 0.80 9.14 -1.72
C ILE A 158 1.37 10.57 -1.64
N ALA A 159 1.45 11.27 -2.77
CA ALA A 159 1.87 12.68 -2.83
C ALA A 159 1.02 13.61 -1.95
N TYR A 160 -0.25 13.30 -1.75
CA TYR A 160 -1.12 14.15 -0.93
C TYR A 160 -0.83 14.10 0.57
N SER A 161 0.05 13.21 1.01
CA SER A 161 0.58 13.23 2.38
C SER A 161 1.37 14.51 2.70
N TRP A 162 1.80 15.26 1.67
CA TRP A 162 2.47 16.55 1.81
C TRP A 162 1.51 17.73 1.91
N SER A 163 0.20 17.52 1.94
CA SER A 163 -0.84 18.57 1.87
C SER A 163 -0.71 19.66 2.94
N SER A 164 -0.17 19.34 4.12
CA SER A 164 0.09 20.31 5.18
C SER A 164 1.27 21.24 4.89
N PHE A 165 2.09 20.92 3.89
CA PHE A 165 3.29 21.71 3.54
C PHE A 165 3.07 22.39 2.19
N THR A 166 2.46 23.59 2.22
CA THR A 166 2.10 24.34 0.99
C THR A 166 3.28 24.57 0.06
N SER A 167 4.48 24.84 0.60
CA SER A 167 5.70 25.01 -0.19
C SER A 167 6.10 23.75 -0.96
N PHE A 168 5.87 22.56 -0.40
CA PHE A 168 6.13 21.30 -1.10
C PHE A 168 5.09 21.02 -2.18
N ILE A 169 3.82 21.33 -1.93
CA ILE A 169 2.75 21.14 -2.92
C ILE A 169 2.92 22.08 -4.12
N GLN A 170 3.47 23.26 -3.94
CA GLN A 170 3.76 24.17 -5.06
C GLN A 170 4.71 23.54 -6.10
N ILE A 171 5.54 22.57 -5.75
CA ILE A 171 6.36 21.81 -6.71
C ILE A 171 5.50 21.14 -7.78
N ILE A 172 4.24 20.77 -7.46
CA ILE A 172 3.30 20.15 -8.40
C ILE A 172 3.07 21.04 -9.63
N SER A 173 3.08 22.38 -9.48
CA SER A 173 2.90 23.31 -10.59
C SER A 173 4.03 23.24 -11.63
N PHE A 174 5.22 22.79 -11.23
CA PHE A 174 6.38 22.64 -12.12
C PHE A 174 6.50 21.24 -12.71
N VAL A 175 6.29 20.20 -11.90
CA VAL A 175 6.57 18.82 -12.32
C VAL A 175 5.31 17.99 -12.60
N GLY A 176 4.14 18.49 -12.21
CA GLY A 176 2.88 17.76 -12.28
C GLY A 176 2.67 16.79 -11.11
N THR A 177 1.40 16.42 -10.88
CA THR A 177 0.97 15.62 -9.72
C THR A 177 1.61 14.24 -9.68
N TYR A 178 1.64 13.53 -10.80
CA TYR A 178 2.15 12.14 -10.83
C TYR A 178 3.68 12.08 -10.76
N SER A 179 4.37 13.09 -11.31
CA SER A 179 5.83 13.20 -11.15
C SER A 179 6.20 13.52 -9.71
N PHE A 180 5.43 14.40 -9.05
CA PHE A 180 5.60 14.66 -7.62
C PHE A 180 5.28 13.43 -6.76
N ASN A 181 4.31 12.61 -7.18
CA ASN A 181 4.01 11.34 -6.53
C ASN A 181 5.19 10.36 -6.62
N LEU A 182 5.82 10.25 -7.79
CA LEU A 182 7.04 9.45 -7.97
C LEU A 182 8.16 9.91 -7.04
N LEU A 183 8.41 11.21 -6.97
CA LEU A 183 9.42 11.79 -6.06
C LEU A 183 9.10 11.49 -4.61
N SER A 184 7.83 11.64 -4.20
CA SER A 184 7.36 11.37 -2.84
C SER A 184 7.57 9.91 -2.44
N ILE A 185 7.16 8.96 -3.30
CA ILE A 185 7.35 7.54 -3.06
C ILE A 185 8.83 7.18 -2.97
N THR A 186 9.67 7.74 -3.87
CA THR A 186 11.12 7.55 -3.83
C THR A 186 11.69 8.01 -2.50
N LEU A 187 11.29 9.20 -2.04
CA LEU A 187 11.75 9.77 -0.76
C LEU A 187 11.33 8.90 0.43
N PHE A 188 10.07 8.46 0.47
CA PHE A 188 9.57 7.59 1.55
C PHE A 188 10.24 6.22 1.58
N LEU A 189 10.79 5.75 0.47
CA LEU A 189 11.52 4.49 0.39
C LEU A 189 13.00 4.60 0.79
N LEU A 190 13.57 5.80 0.94
CA LEU A 190 14.99 5.95 1.31
C LEU A 190 15.39 5.17 2.58
N PRO A 191 14.55 5.06 3.63
CA PRO A 191 14.91 4.26 4.80
C PRO A 191 15.22 2.79 4.49
N THR A 192 14.75 2.24 3.35
CA THR A 192 15.12 0.87 2.95
C THR A 192 16.62 0.68 2.77
N ILE A 193 17.38 1.75 2.51
CA ILE A 193 18.84 1.72 2.36
C ILE A 193 19.50 1.19 3.63
N PHE A 194 18.96 1.49 4.80
CA PHE A 194 19.48 0.94 6.06
C PHE A 194 19.32 -0.58 6.14
N LEU A 195 18.28 -1.13 5.50
CA LEU A 195 18.03 -2.56 5.43
C LEU A 195 19.05 -3.27 4.52
N PHE A 196 19.64 -2.56 3.55
CA PHE A 196 20.69 -3.12 2.66
C PHE A 196 21.89 -3.56 3.47
N LYS A 197 22.37 -2.75 4.43
CA LYS A 197 23.52 -3.05 5.27
C LYS A 197 23.31 -4.30 6.14
N ILE A 198 22.08 -4.53 6.60
CA ILE A 198 21.75 -5.69 7.45
C ILE A 198 21.83 -7.00 6.63
N THR A 199 21.41 -6.95 5.37
CA THR A 199 21.38 -8.12 4.49
C THR A 199 22.80 -8.52 4.02
N PHE A 200 23.70 -7.54 3.83
CA PHE A 200 25.12 -7.80 3.46
C PHE A 200 25.96 -8.37 4.61
N LYS A 201 25.60 -8.10 5.87
CA LYS A 201 26.31 -8.67 7.05
C LYS A 201 25.93 -10.13 7.34
N LYS A 202 24.86 -10.66 6.72
CA LYS A 202 24.39 -12.06 6.92
C LYS A 202 24.84 -13.03 5.81
N LYS A 203 25.62 -12.59 4.85
CA LYS A 203 26.30 -13.39 3.85
C LYS A 203 27.78 -13.46 4.18
#